data_dd101303358c2621c40120aa6ba18526
#
_entry.id   dd101303358c2621c40120aa6ba18526
#
_cell.length_a   1.000
_cell.length_b   1.000
_cell.length_c   1.000
_cell.angle_alpha   90.00
_cell.angle_beta   90.00
_cell.angle_gamma   90.00
#
_symmetry.space_group_name_H-M   'P 1'
#
loop_
_entity.id
_entity.type
_entity.pdbx_description
1 polymer ?
#
loop_
_entity_poly.entity_id
_entity_poly.type
_entity_poly.pdbx_seq_one_letter_code
_entity_poly.pdbx_strand_id
1 'polypeptide(L)'
;MLKSFLFKIKDHRRQQGRRYELGHILLFSILAILSGANSYRKVALFMSTHYEKLDEMFGLKWKRKPAYTSIREIIKETNSEELEKVFRAHSRQLSEMGEGQQFIEVDGKVLRGSFDHFLDQKAIQILSAFVSDSRIILAHEEIEQKTNEIPVARKLFEEL
;
A
#
# COMPACT_ATOMS: atom_id res chain seq x y z
N MET A 1 6.64 -2.49 -13.92
CA MET A 1 6.67 -1.17 -13.28
C MET A 1 6.36 -1.23 -11.78
N LEU A 2 5.11 -1.48 -11.29
CA LEU A 2 4.81 -1.57 -9.84
C LEU A 2 5.74 -2.54 -9.08
N LYS A 3 6.01 -3.74 -9.62
CA LYS A 3 6.95 -4.71 -9.03
C LYS A 3 8.30 -4.07 -8.67
N SER A 4 8.92 -3.34 -9.59
CA SER A 4 10.26 -2.76 -9.37
C SER A 4 10.28 -1.72 -8.25
N PHE A 5 9.17 -1.05 -7.97
CA PHE A 5 9.04 -0.14 -6.84
C PHE A 5 8.90 -0.89 -5.53
N LEU A 6 8.01 -1.88 -5.45
CA LEU A 6 7.79 -2.67 -4.23
C LEU A 6 9.05 -3.44 -3.78
N PHE A 7 9.89 -3.84 -4.72
CA PHE A 7 11.16 -4.53 -4.42
C PHE A 7 12.27 -3.59 -3.92
N LYS A 8 12.07 -2.27 -3.92
CA LYS A 8 12.97 -1.31 -3.29
C LYS A 8 12.72 -1.14 -1.79
N ILE A 9 11.57 -1.60 -1.28
CA ILE A 9 11.24 -1.53 0.14
C ILE A 9 12.19 -2.45 0.91
N LYS A 10 12.85 -1.89 1.91
CA LYS A 10 13.79 -2.63 2.74
C LYS A 10 13.05 -3.62 3.64
N ASP A 11 13.43 -4.88 3.54
CA ASP A 11 12.88 -5.92 4.41
C ASP A 11 13.61 -5.92 5.75
N HIS A 12 13.00 -5.36 6.78
CA HIS A 12 13.56 -5.25 8.14
C HIS A 12 13.44 -6.54 8.95
N ARG A 13 12.73 -7.56 8.43
CA ARG A 13 12.59 -8.85 9.11
C ARG A 13 13.94 -9.55 9.25
N ARG A 14 14.10 -10.34 10.32
CA ARG A 14 15.28 -11.21 10.51
C ARG A 14 15.34 -12.25 9.39
N GLN A 15 16.54 -12.65 8.99
CA GLN A 15 16.77 -13.58 7.86
C GLN A 15 15.95 -14.89 7.97
N GLN A 16 15.78 -15.40 9.18
CA GLN A 16 14.94 -16.59 9.45
C GLN A 16 13.45 -16.36 9.16
N GLY A 17 12.95 -15.11 9.24
CA GLY A 17 11.57 -14.73 8.93
C GLY A 17 11.30 -14.44 7.45
N ARG A 18 12.34 -14.41 6.60
CA ARG A 18 12.24 -14.06 5.17
C ARG A 18 11.96 -15.25 4.26
N ARG A 19 11.17 -16.21 4.71
CA ARG A 19 10.73 -17.34 3.88
C ARG A 19 10.04 -16.89 2.58
N TYR A 20 9.32 -15.77 2.66
CA TYR A 20 8.63 -15.12 1.54
C TYR A 20 9.22 -13.74 1.35
N GLU A 21 9.60 -13.42 0.13
CA GLU A 21 10.15 -12.11 -0.21
C GLU A 21 9.07 -11.03 -0.05
N LEU A 22 9.42 -9.92 0.63
CA LEU A 22 8.47 -8.85 0.97
C LEU A 22 7.77 -8.30 -0.28
N GLY A 23 8.54 -8.01 -1.33
CA GLY A 23 8.00 -7.46 -2.58
C GLY A 23 6.95 -8.35 -3.22
N HIS A 24 7.11 -9.69 -3.17
CA HIS A 24 6.09 -10.61 -3.67
C HIS A 24 4.83 -10.62 -2.81
N ILE A 25 4.98 -10.62 -1.47
CA ILE A 25 3.81 -10.59 -0.58
C ILE A 25 3.02 -9.29 -0.78
N LEU A 26 3.68 -8.15 -0.88
CA LEU A 26 3.02 -6.87 -1.13
C LEU A 26 2.32 -6.85 -2.51
N LEU A 27 3.04 -7.23 -3.58
CA LEU A 27 2.48 -7.26 -4.93
C LEU A 27 1.23 -8.15 -5.01
N PHE A 28 1.31 -9.37 -4.47
CA PHE A 28 0.19 -10.31 -4.54
C PHE A 28 -0.96 -9.92 -3.62
N SER A 29 -0.68 -9.22 -2.51
CA SER A 29 -1.72 -8.64 -1.68
C SER A 29 -2.48 -7.54 -2.42
N ILE A 30 -1.79 -6.67 -3.15
CA ILE A 30 -2.41 -5.65 -4.01
C ILE A 30 -3.27 -6.32 -5.09
N LEU A 31 -2.74 -7.32 -5.80
CA LEU A 31 -3.50 -8.05 -6.83
C LEU A 31 -4.75 -8.74 -6.25
N ALA A 32 -4.63 -9.34 -5.06
CA ALA A 32 -5.74 -9.95 -4.35
C ALA A 32 -6.83 -8.91 -3.99
N ILE A 33 -6.43 -7.74 -3.47
CA ILE A 33 -7.35 -6.65 -3.12
C ILE A 33 -8.07 -6.14 -4.38
N LEU A 34 -7.36 -5.93 -5.47
CA LEU A 34 -7.94 -5.54 -6.76
C LEU A 34 -8.91 -6.61 -7.30
N SER A 35 -8.70 -7.89 -6.94
CA SER A 35 -9.59 -9.00 -7.25
C SER A 35 -10.73 -9.18 -6.23
N GLY A 36 -10.94 -8.24 -5.30
CA GLY A 36 -12.04 -8.22 -4.33
C GLY A 36 -11.73 -8.90 -2.98
N ALA A 37 -10.46 -9.22 -2.68
CA ALA A 37 -10.11 -9.72 -1.36
C ALA A 37 -10.18 -8.58 -0.33
N ASN A 38 -10.96 -8.78 0.75
CA ASN A 38 -11.16 -7.81 1.82
C ASN A 38 -10.72 -8.35 3.21
N SER A 39 -9.91 -9.39 3.23
CA SER A 39 -9.35 -9.96 4.47
C SER A 39 -8.07 -10.73 4.16
N TYR A 40 -7.18 -10.85 5.16
CA TYR A 40 -5.95 -11.65 5.02
C TYR A 40 -6.22 -13.12 4.63
N ARG A 41 -7.36 -13.69 5.04
CA ARG A 41 -7.77 -15.04 4.63
C ARG A 41 -8.06 -15.10 3.13
N LYS A 42 -8.76 -14.09 2.58
CA LYS A 42 -9.02 -14.01 1.14
C LYS A 42 -7.76 -13.71 0.34
N VAL A 43 -6.83 -12.91 0.86
CA VAL A 43 -5.51 -12.70 0.26
C VAL A 43 -4.73 -14.01 0.20
N ALA A 44 -4.70 -14.79 1.29
CA ALA A 44 -4.06 -16.11 1.30
C ALA A 44 -4.73 -17.09 0.33
N LEU A 45 -6.06 -17.07 0.25
CA LEU A 45 -6.81 -17.87 -0.70
C LEU A 45 -6.44 -17.51 -2.14
N PHE A 46 -6.40 -16.21 -2.48
CA PHE A 46 -5.98 -15.74 -3.80
C PHE A 46 -4.57 -16.25 -4.16
N MET A 47 -3.58 -16.07 -3.27
CA MET A 47 -2.22 -16.56 -3.49
C MET A 47 -2.18 -18.07 -3.64
N SER A 48 -2.98 -18.79 -2.86
CA SER A 48 -3.06 -20.26 -2.91
C SER A 48 -3.67 -20.76 -4.22
N THR A 49 -4.75 -20.14 -4.68
CA THR A 49 -5.49 -20.50 -5.89
C THR A 49 -4.66 -20.23 -7.14
N HIS A 50 -3.96 -19.09 -7.17
CA HIS A 50 -3.19 -18.68 -8.34
C HIS A 50 -1.69 -19.03 -8.25
N TYR A 51 -1.30 -19.86 -7.27
CA TYR A 51 0.11 -20.14 -6.98
C TYR A 51 0.92 -20.59 -8.19
N GLU A 52 0.42 -21.57 -8.94
CA GLU A 52 1.13 -22.12 -10.10
C GLU A 52 1.46 -21.05 -11.14
N LYS A 53 0.47 -20.22 -11.46
CA LYS A 53 0.65 -19.09 -12.39
C LYS A 53 1.58 -18.01 -11.85
N LEU A 54 1.49 -17.73 -10.55
CA LEU A 54 2.39 -16.77 -9.90
C LEU A 54 3.82 -17.32 -9.84
N ASP A 55 3.99 -18.61 -9.59
CA ASP A 55 5.32 -19.23 -9.58
C ASP A 55 5.95 -19.25 -10.98
N GLU A 56 5.17 -19.59 -12.00
CA GLU A 56 5.60 -19.53 -13.40
C GLU A 56 6.06 -18.10 -13.80
N MET A 57 5.29 -17.08 -13.42
CA MET A 57 5.57 -15.68 -13.77
C MET A 57 6.71 -15.05 -12.97
N PHE A 58 6.91 -15.43 -11.72
CA PHE A 58 7.79 -14.75 -10.76
C PHE A 58 8.92 -15.62 -10.20
N GLY A 59 8.90 -16.94 -10.45
CA GLY A 59 9.92 -17.87 -9.97
C GLY A 59 10.02 -17.94 -8.44
N LEU A 60 8.87 -18.09 -7.77
CA LEU A 60 8.76 -17.91 -6.32
C LEU A 60 9.54 -18.95 -5.50
N LYS A 61 9.58 -20.21 -5.99
CA LYS A 61 10.27 -21.35 -5.33
C LYS A 61 9.87 -21.56 -3.86
N TRP A 62 8.61 -21.25 -3.51
CA TRP A 62 8.12 -21.38 -2.14
C TRP A 62 7.90 -22.87 -1.80
N LYS A 63 8.55 -23.33 -0.75
CA LYS A 63 8.33 -24.70 -0.23
C LYS A 63 6.90 -24.92 0.28
N ARG A 64 6.24 -23.87 0.74
CA ARG A 64 4.84 -23.85 1.20
C ARG A 64 4.21 -22.52 0.84
N LYS A 65 2.92 -22.52 0.53
CA LYS A 65 2.12 -21.32 0.33
C LYS A 65 2.00 -20.55 1.65
N PRO A 66 2.02 -19.20 1.64
CA PRO A 66 1.92 -18.42 2.87
C PRO A 66 0.55 -18.57 3.52
N ALA A 67 0.54 -18.82 4.83
CA ALA A 67 -0.67 -18.77 5.64
C ALA A 67 -1.13 -17.32 5.84
N TYR A 68 -2.42 -17.09 6.05
CA TYR A 68 -2.97 -15.75 6.28
C TYR A 68 -2.32 -15.04 7.49
N THR A 69 -1.94 -15.77 8.54
CA THR A 69 -1.22 -15.23 9.69
C THR A 69 0.15 -14.70 9.31
N SER A 70 0.90 -15.44 8.48
CA SER A 70 2.21 -15.00 7.99
C SER A 70 2.09 -13.75 7.12
N ILE A 71 1.10 -13.69 6.23
CA ILE A 71 0.83 -12.51 5.39
C ILE A 71 0.50 -11.30 6.29
N ARG A 72 -0.37 -11.49 7.29
CA ARG A 72 -0.75 -10.45 8.24
C ARG A 72 0.47 -9.88 8.97
N GLU A 73 1.31 -10.73 9.54
CA GLU A 73 2.50 -10.29 10.28
C GLU A 73 3.50 -9.57 9.36
N ILE A 74 3.74 -10.10 8.15
CA ILE A 74 4.63 -9.45 7.18
C ILE A 74 4.14 -8.03 6.82
N ILE A 75 2.85 -7.88 6.57
CA ILE A 75 2.28 -6.56 6.22
C ILE A 75 2.33 -5.61 7.42
N LYS A 76 2.04 -6.10 8.64
CA LYS A 76 2.12 -5.29 9.87
C LYS A 76 3.54 -4.80 10.20
N GLU A 77 4.55 -5.62 9.90
CA GLU A 77 5.96 -5.28 10.12
C GLU A 77 6.56 -4.41 9.00
N THR A 78 5.81 -4.19 7.91
CA THR A 78 6.27 -3.33 6.81
C THR A 78 6.31 -1.86 7.28
N ASN A 79 7.44 -1.20 7.03
CA ASN A 79 7.57 0.22 7.35
C ASN A 79 6.64 1.04 6.45
N SER A 80 5.70 1.76 7.07
CA SER A 80 4.68 2.56 6.38
C SER A 80 5.28 3.76 5.62
N GLU A 81 6.31 4.39 6.17
CA GLU A 81 6.98 5.53 5.53
C GLU A 81 7.73 5.11 4.26
N GLU A 82 8.42 3.95 4.31
CA GLU A 82 9.08 3.40 3.12
C GLU A 82 8.06 2.99 2.05
N LEU A 83 6.93 2.42 2.46
CA LEU A 83 5.85 2.05 1.55
C LEU A 83 5.26 3.30 0.88
N GLU A 84 4.97 4.34 1.65
CA GLU A 84 4.45 5.61 1.14
C GLU A 84 5.45 6.29 0.19
N LYS A 85 6.73 6.33 0.55
CA LYS A 85 7.79 6.86 -0.32
C LYS A 85 7.85 6.16 -1.67
N VAL A 86 7.76 4.83 -1.65
CA VAL A 86 7.78 4.00 -2.86
C VAL A 86 6.50 4.21 -3.68
N PHE A 87 5.35 4.33 -3.01
CA PHE A 87 4.08 4.64 -3.65
C PHE A 87 4.11 6.00 -4.34
N ARG A 88 4.56 7.06 -3.66
CA ARG A 88 4.70 8.42 -4.23
C ARG A 88 5.60 8.40 -5.48
N ALA A 89 6.76 7.72 -5.40
CA ALA A 89 7.67 7.62 -6.54
C ALA A 89 7.03 6.90 -7.74
N HIS A 90 6.23 5.86 -7.49
CA HIS A 90 5.48 5.15 -8.53
C HIS A 90 4.40 6.03 -9.15
N SER A 91 3.61 6.71 -8.32
CA SER A 91 2.53 7.60 -8.76
C SER A 91 3.06 8.79 -9.56
N ARG A 92 4.18 9.39 -9.11
CA ARG A 92 4.85 10.47 -9.85
C ARG A 92 5.26 10.01 -11.25
N GLN A 93 5.88 8.84 -11.38
CA GLN A 93 6.25 8.29 -12.68
C GLN A 93 5.03 8.03 -13.58
N LEU A 94 3.89 7.65 -13.01
CA LEU A 94 2.64 7.48 -13.78
C LEU A 94 2.07 8.82 -14.22
N SER A 95 2.13 9.86 -13.37
CA SER A 95 1.61 11.18 -13.67
C SER A 95 2.45 11.93 -14.71
N GLU A 96 3.77 11.77 -14.70
CA GLU A 96 4.69 12.35 -15.69
C GLU A 96 4.47 11.83 -17.12
N MET A 97 3.72 10.73 -17.28
CA MET A 97 3.33 10.20 -18.60
C MET A 97 2.15 10.97 -19.23
N GLY A 98 1.52 11.87 -18.47
CA GLY A 98 0.45 12.75 -18.96
C GLY A 98 1.02 14.03 -19.59
N GLU A 99 0.50 14.42 -20.77
CA GLU A 99 0.88 15.69 -21.42
C GLU A 99 -0.02 16.83 -20.93
N GLY A 100 0.56 17.99 -20.62
CA GLY A 100 -0.18 19.22 -20.36
C GLY A 100 -0.24 19.64 -18.88
N GLN A 101 -1.05 20.68 -18.61
CA GLN A 101 -1.25 21.21 -17.27
C GLN A 101 -2.10 20.24 -16.44
N GLN A 102 -1.62 19.86 -15.26
CA GLN A 102 -2.30 18.97 -14.35
C GLN A 102 -2.98 19.75 -13.21
N PHE A 103 -4.23 19.45 -12.94
CA PHE A 103 -4.94 19.94 -11.78
C PHE A 103 -4.85 18.90 -10.67
N ILE A 104 -4.44 19.35 -9.45
CA ILE A 104 -4.36 18.51 -8.28
C ILE A 104 -5.54 18.82 -7.37
N GLU A 105 -6.30 17.79 -7.06
CA GLU A 105 -7.41 17.84 -6.11
C GLU A 105 -6.99 17.16 -4.81
N VAL A 106 -7.58 17.64 -3.70
CA VAL A 106 -7.34 17.07 -2.36
C VAL A 106 -8.66 16.61 -1.77
N ASP A 107 -8.70 15.38 -1.28
CA ASP A 107 -9.89 14.77 -0.68
C ASP A 107 -9.54 14.16 0.68
N GLY A 108 -10.29 14.55 1.71
CA GLY A 108 -10.17 14.02 3.06
C GLY A 108 -11.16 12.86 3.27
N LYS A 109 -10.67 11.72 3.74
CA LYS A 109 -11.49 10.53 4.02
C LYS A 109 -11.23 9.94 5.39
N VAL A 110 -12.31 9.52 6.05
CA VAL A 110 -12.25 8.70 7.27
C VAL A 110 -12.22 7.22 6.87
N LEU A 111 -11.20 6.49 7.30
CA LEU A 111 -11.10 5.06 7.07
C LEU A 111 -12.09 4.31 7.94
N ARG A 112 -13.11 3.70 7.31
CA ARG A 112 -14.10 2.88 8.01
C ARG A 112 -13.43 1.64 8.61
N GLY A 113 -13.74 1.35 9.89
CA GLY A 113 -13.21 0.19 10.61
C GLY A 113 -11.78 0.35 11.14
N SER A 114 -11.19 1.55 11.06
CA SER A 114 -9.89 1.86 11.67
C SER A 114 -9.97 2.29 13.13
N PHE A 115 -11.19 2.43 13.69
CA PHE A 115 -11.40 2.72 15.12
C PHE A 115 -11.22 1.44 15.96
N ASP A 116 -10.71 1.60 17.17
CA ASP A 116 -10.63 0.53 18.17
C ASP A 116 -11.23 1.03 19.48
N HIS A 117 -12.42 0.49 19.83
CA HIS A 117 -13.13 0.86 21.05
C HIS A 117 -12.41 0.42 22.33
N PHE A 118 -11.62 -0.65 22.28
CA PHE A 118 -10.88 -1.15 23.45
C PHE A 118 -9.66 -0.28 23.79
N LEU A 119 -9.06 0.35 22.76
CA LEU A 119 -7.89 1.22 22.90
C LEU A 119 -8.26 2.71 22.86
N ASP A 120 -9.55 3.05 22.85
CA ASP A 120 -10.06 4.43 22.66
C ASP A 120 -9.45 5.13 21.43
N GLN A 121 -9.14 4.32 20.42
CA GLN A 121 -8.55 4.80 19.17
C GLN A 121 -9.66 5.25 18.21
N LYS A 122 -9.64 6.52 17.84
CA LYS A 122 -10.57 7.08 16.84
C LYS A 122 -10.23 6.59 15.44
N ALA A 123 -11.19 6.71 14.52
CA ALA A 123 -10.99 6.39 13.13
C ALA A 123 -9.89 7.25 12.49
N ILE A 124 -9.04 6.61 11.71
CA ILE A 124 -7.95 7.27 10.98
C ILE A 124 -8.54 8.16 9.89
N GLN A 125 -8.10 9.40 9.82
CA GLN A 125 -8.42 10.33 8.74
C GLN A 125 -7.22 10.45 7.82
N ILE A 126 -7.45 10.39 6.52
CA ILE A 126 -6.40 10.48 5.50
C ILE A 126 -6.77 11.61 4.53
N LEU A 127 -5.81 12.47 4.25
CA LEU A 127 -5.85 13.42 3.16
C LEU A 127 -5.12 12.84 1.96
N SER A 128 -5.76 12.82 0.80
CA SER A 128 -5.20 12.30 -0.44
C SER A 128 -5.12 13.40 -1.49
N ALA A 129 -3.97 13.57 -2.12
CA ALA A 129 -3.82 14.42 -3.30
C ALA A 129 -3.82 13.56 -4.55
N PHE A 130 -4.58 13.94 -5.56
CA PHE A 130 -4.69 13.21 -6.81
C PHE A 130 -4.79 14.13 -8.03
N VAL A 131 -4.36 13.62 -9.18
CA VAL A 131 -4.51 14.30 -10.47
C VAL A 131 -5.95 14.16 -10.96
N SER A 132 -6.64 15.28 -11.19
CA SER A 132 -8.06 15.31 -11.55
C SER A 132 -8.39 14.45 -12.77
N ASP A 133 -7.62 14.57 -13.83
CA ASP A 133 -7.93 13.92 -15.11
C ASP A 133 -7.64 12.41 -15.07
N SER A 134 -6.47 12.02 -14.58
CA SER A 134 -6.05 10.61 -14.53
C SER A 134 -6.52 9.87 -13.28
N ARG A 135 -6.98 10.61 -12.26
CA ARG A 135 -7.32 10.11 -10.91
C ARG A 135 -6.18 9.35 -10.23
N ILE A 136 -4.96 9.62 -10.65
CA ILE A 136 -3.78 9.04 -10.01
C ILE A 136 -3.57 9.72 -8.67
N ILE A 137 -3.58 8.95 -7.60
CA ILE A 137 -3.26 9.45 -6.26
C ILE A 137 -1.74 9.65 -6.19
N LEU A 138 -1.32 10.87 -5.91
CA LEU A 138 0.09 11.25 -5.83
C LEU A 138 0.67 10.97 -4.45
N ALA A 139 -0.08 11.26 -3.41
CA ALA A 139 0.35 11.08 -2.03
C ALA A 139 -0.82 11.00 -1.06
N HIS A 140 -0.54 10.45 0.13
CA HIS A 140 -1.43 10.44 1.28
C HIS A 140 -0.75 11.08 2.47
N GLU A 141 -1.53 11.69 3.36
CA GLU A 141 -1.07 12.16 4.67
C GLU A 141 -2.14 11.84 5.71
N GLU A 142 -1.72 11.29 6.85
CA GLU A 142 -2.63 11.05 7.97
C GLU A 142 -2.91 12.35 8.70
N ILE A 143 -4.19 12.63 8.98
CA ILE A 143 -4.61 13.80 9.74
C ILE A 143 -4.67 13.40 11.21
N GLU A 144 -3.79 13.97 12.03
CA GLU A 144 -3.87 13.79 13.48
C GLU A 144 -5.15 14.39 14.05
N GLN A 145 -5.73 13.72 15.03
CA GLN A 145 -7.07 13.99 15.60
C GLN A 145 -7.32 15.45 16.07
N LYS A 146 -6.27 16.25 16.26
CA LYS A 146 -6.36 17.64 16.72
C LYS A 146 -5.92 18.66 15.67
N THR A 147 -5.55 18.20 14.48
CA THR A 147 -5.00 19.03 13.41
C THR A 147 -6.08 19.37 12.40
N ASN A 148 -6.12 20.64 11.96
CA ASN A 148 -6.97 21.06 10.85
C ASN A 148 -6.41 20.48 9.52
N GLU A 149 -7.27 20.19 8.56
CA GLU A 149 -6.90 19.70 7.23
C GLU A 149 -6.01 20.69 6.45
N ILE A 150 -6.16 22.00 6.69
CA ILE A 150 -5.45 23.04 5.93
C ILE A 150 -3.91 22.98 6.10
N PRO A 151 -3.35 22.88 7.32
CA PRO A 151 -1.90 22.72 7.49
C PRO A 151 -1.38 21.42 6.87
N VAL A 152 -2.15 20.33 6.97
CA VAL A 152 -1.80 19.03 6.39
C VAL A 152 -1.79 19.10 4.87
N ALA A 153 -2.80 19.75 4.27
CA ALA A 153 -2.85 19.99 2.82
C ALA A 153 -1.66 20.81 2.34
N ARG A 154 -1.29 21.88 3.07
CA ARG A 154 -0.12 22.69 2.72
C ARG A 154 1.17 21.86 2.72
N LYS A 155 1.40 21.09 3.78
CA LYS A 155 2.55 20.18 3.88
C LYS A 155 2.55 19.18 2.70
N LEU A 156 1.40 18.60 2.40
CA LEU A 156 1.26 17.64 1.30
C LEU A 156 1.61 18.27 -0.06
N PHE A 157 1.21 19.52 -0.31
CA PHE A 157 1.58 20.24 -1.54
C PHE A 157 3.06 20.62 -1.60
N GLU A 158 3.71 20.91 -0.48
CA GLU A 158 5.14 21.20 -0.43
C GLU A 158 6.01 19.97 -0.74
N GLU A 159 5.47 18.77 -0.54
CA GLU A 159 6.15 17.48 -0.77
C GLU A 159 5.88 16.88 -2.16
N LEU A 160 4.92 17.40 -2.95
CA LEU A 160 4.60 16.97 -4.30
C LEU A 160 5.52 17.56 -5.34
#